data_6ea5ad1a05f60ff7220aff988162b03b
#
_entry.id   6ea5ad1a05f60ff7220aff988162b03b
#
_cell.length_a   1.000
_cell.length_b   1.000
_cell.length_c   1.000
_cell.angle_alpha   90.00
_cell.angle_beta   90.00
_cell.angle_gamma   90.00
#
_symmetry.space_group_name_H-M   'P 1'
#
loop_
_entity.id
_entity.type
_entity.pdbx_description
1 polymer ?
#
loop_
_entity_poly.entity_id
_entity_poly.type
_entity_poly.pdbx_seq_one_letter_code
_entity_poly.pdbx_strand_id
1 'polypeptide(L)'
;IEPMFIGAEEQTGQAELRKPLEKRCEKLVHRLSKWIALRKKENKDKRVVFILNNNPCTAAEASVGGGANLDTLESVVRILHAMKKHGYQVEHIPENGDELIKIVMGRKAISDFRWTTAKEIVHKGGVLCQVTKDMYMEWFNELPEKAKSSMIDAWGEPIGEAMVHENTILVTGISFQNALVCVQPKRGCVGAKCDGTVCKILHDPHVAPTHQYFASYRYFERVYQADVIIHVGTHGNLEFLPGKGVGLSDACFPDICIGTMPNLYIYNADNPPEGTIAKRRALATIIDHMQTTMTQSGLYDSLEELDELLNQYDKVKLSDPSQAHLLEHFIIEQIQMNQMLDYINLEDYHNHMGYIIEECHKVLTMIKNTQIQDGMHILGQLPQEEKRVDFLYSILRFEGINTPSIRSDVSNLIGLELSSLLERPEGFCARYNTDNGSILFDIDRICKQIIRVFLQGETITSDIDLYGYTLQNASSLDDINARLENVLDINRRIESSKEIEALLRAMDGSFIEAGPAGII
;
A
#
# COMPACT_ATOMS: atom_id res chain seq x y z
N ILE A 1 0.93 18.16 13.14
CA ILE A 1 1.29 18.32 14.57
C ILE A 1 1.49 16.94 15.14
N GLU A 2 2.71 16.61 15.52
CA GLU A 2 3.01 15.35 16.18
C GLU A 2 2.39 15.33 17.60
N PRO A 3 1.63 14.28 17.97
CA PRO A 3 1.11 14.16 19.32
C PRO A 3 2.25 13.76 20.26
N MET A 4 2.82 14.70 20.96
CA MET A 4 3.78 14.41 22.02
C MET A 4 3.13 14.49 23.40
N PHE A 5 3.30 13.42 24.17
CA PHE A 5 2.81 13.37 25.54
C PHE A 5 3.94 13.73 26.50
N ILE A 6 3.84 14.89 27.13
CA ILE A 6 4.88 15.38 28.05
C ILE A 6 4.75 14.69 29.41
N GLY A 7 3.63 14.02 29.71
CA GLY A 7 3.37 13.29 30.95
C GLY A 7 3.45 14.17 32.19
N ALA A 8 2.69 13.81 33.18
CA ALA A 8 2.78 14.43 34.50
C ALA A 8 2.69 13.33 35.56
N GLU A 9 3.52 13.40 36.58
CA GLU A 9 3.39 12.53 37.75
C GLU A 9 2.29 13.02 38.68
N GLU A 10 1.34 12.15 39.03
CA GLU A 10 0.47 12.38 40.18
C GLU A 10 1.22 12.04 41.45
N GLN A 11 1.40 12.99 42.34
CA GLN A 11 1.85 12.69 43.70
C GLN A 11 0.65 12.19 44.53
N THR A 12 0.69 10.92 44.89
CA THR A 12 -0.29 10.29 45.77
C THR A 12 -0.30 10.95 47.14
N GLY A 13 -1.40 11.58 47.54
CA GLY A 13 -1.70 11.92 48.93
C GLY A 13 -1.98 13.38 49.27
N GLN A 14 -1.78 14.31 48.41
CA GLN A 14 -2.25 15.71 48.52
C GLN A 14 -2.62 16.25 47.17
N ALA A 15 -3.59 17.17 47.14
CA ALA A 15 -4.18 17.72 45.91
C ALA A 15 -3.17 17.85 44.76
N GLU A 16 -3.34 17.07 43.77
CA GLU A 16 -3.04 17.18 42.33
C GLU A 16 -1.97 18.20 41.89
N LEU A 17 -0.74 18.02 42.32
CA LEU A 17 0.39 18.74 41.69
C LEU A 17 0.90 17.92 40.50
N ARG A 18 0.36 18.22 39.31
CA ARG A 18 0.89 17.69 38.05
C ARG A 18 2.25 18.35 37.78
N LYS A 19 3.30 17.54 37.73
CA LYS A 19 4.64 18.03 37.39
C LYS A 19 5.01 17.56 35.97
N PRO A 20 5.65 18.38 35.18
CA PRO A 20 6.20 17.96 33.90
C PRO A 20 7.30 16.90 34.12
N LEU A 21 7.39 15.95 33.21
CA LEU A 21 8.49 14.99 33.15
C LEU A 21 9.67 15.68 32.43
N GLU A 22 10.66 16.14 33.19
CA GLU A 22 11.78 16.95 32.68
C GLU A 22 12.45 16.33 31.46
N LYS A 23 12.84 15.06 31.52
CA LYS A 23 13.44 14.35 30.37
C LYS A 23 12.56 14.34 29.11
N ARG A 24 11.24 14.25 29.29
CA ARG A 24 10.29 14.29 28.16
C ARG A 24 10.19 15.70 27.57
N CYS A 25 10.23 16.72 28.43
CA CYS A 25 10.27 18.12 28.01
C CYS A 25 11.57 18.42 27.23
N GLU A 26 12.71 18.00 27.74
CA GLU A 26 14.00 18.14 27.06
C GLU A 26 13.98 17.46 25.69
N LYS A 27 13.47 16.21 25.60
CA LYS A 27 13.37 15.50 24.33
C LYS A 27 12.44 16.21 23.34
N LEU A 28 11.32 16.79 23.83
CA LEU A 28 10.43 17.60 23.02
C LEU A 28 11.16 18.83 22.45
N VAL A 29 11.89 19.55 23.29
CA VAL A 29 12.65 20.74 22.85
C VAL A 29 13.70 20.36 21.81
N HIS A 30 14.44 19.28 22.01
CA HIS A 30 15.41 18.79 21.03
C HIS A 30 14.74 18.43 19.69
N ARG A 31 13.58 17.77 19.72
CA ARG A 31 12.84 17.41 18.51
C ARG A 31 12.35 18.66 17.77
N LEU A 32 11.77 19.62 18.48
CA LEU A 32 11.37 20.90 17.89
C LEU A 32 12.57 21.64 17.29
N SER A 33 13.71 21.61 17.96
CA SER A 33 14.95 22.21 17.45
C SER A 33 15.40 21.53 16.14
N LYS A 34 15.25 20.22 16.00
CA LYS A 34 15.54 19.50 14.74
C LYS A 34 14.59 19.92 13.60
N TRP A 35 13.30 20.04 13.88
CA TRP A 35 12.33 20.57 12.89
C TRP A 35 12.65 22.02 12.47
N ILE A 36 13.04 22.87 13.42
CA ILE A 36 13.45 24.24 13.13
C ILE A 36 14.75 24.27 12.30
N ALA A 37 15.70 23.41 12.63
CA ALA A 37 16.95 23.27 11.87
C ALA A 37 16.68 22.79 10.44
N LEU A 38 15.83 21.77 10.26
CA LEU A 38 15.40 21.27 8.96
C LEU A 38 14.81 22.39 8.09
N ARG A 39 13.95 23.23 8.68
CA ARG A 39 13.34 24.38 8.00
C ARG A 39 14.32 25.45 7.55
N LYS A 40 15.40 25.66 8.31
CA LYS A 40 16.40 26.72 8.05
C LYS A 40 17.52 26.26 7.11
N LYS A 41 17.71 24.95 6.98
CA LYS A 41 18.81 24.38 6.22
C LYS A 41 18.55 24.45 4.72
N GLU A 42 19.55 24.83 3.93
CA GLU A 42 19.43 24.82 2.47
C GLU A 42 19.35 23.38 1.94
N ASN A 43 18.60 23.16 0.87
CA ASN A 43 18.36 21.82 0.32
C ASN A 43 19.64 21.07 -0.05
N LYS A 44 20.64 21.78 -0.57
CA LYS A 44 21.94 21.19 -0.90
C LYS A 44 22.68 20.56 0.29
N ASP A 45 22.40 21.03 1.50
CA ASP A 45 23.08 20.59 2.73
C ASP A 45 22.26 19.58 3.53
N LYS A 46 20.96 19.39 3.18
CA LYS A 46 20.08 18.44 3.85
C LYS A 46 20.49 17.00 3.59
N ARG A 47 20.50 16.19 4.64
CA ARG A 47 20.77 14.75 4.62
C ARG A 47 19.47 13.99 4.88
N VAL A 48 19.09 13.15 3.92
CA VAL A 48 17.80 12.44 3.93
C VAL A 48 18.04 10.94 3.99
N VAL A 49 17.25 10.24 4.79
CA VAL A 49 17.26 8.77 4.85
C VAL A 49 15.91 8.24 4.45
N PHE A 50 15.85 7.49 3.38
CA PHE A 50 14.68 6.69 3.00
C PHE A 50 14.82 5.30 3.60
N ILE A 51 13.74 4.85 4.25
CA ILE A 51 13.64 3.49 4.80
C ILE A 51 12.49 2.78 4.09
N LEU A 52 12.84 1.87 3.19
CA LEU A 52 11.91 0.97 2.53
C LEU A 52 11.42 -0.08 3.52
N ASN A 53 10.13 -0.22 3.65
CA ASN A 53 9.57 -1.29 4.45
C ASN A 53 9.94 -2.65 3.88
N ASN A 54 10.04 -3.64 4.74
CA ASN A 54 10.35 -5.00 4.36
C ASN A 54 9.59 -5.98 5.25
N ASN A 55 8.89 -6.91 4.63
CA ASN A 55 8.22 -7.97 5.36
C ASN A 55 9.26 -8.98 5.84
N PRO A 56 9.24 -9.31 7.13
CA PRO A 56 10.20 -10.24 7.68
C PRO A 56 9.87 -11.69 7.27
N CYS A 57 10.91 -12.49 7.23
CA CYS A 57 11.00 -13.93 7.27
C CYS A 57 11.14 -14.67 5.95
N THR A 58 10.09 -15.07 5.27
CA THR A 58 10.17 -16.12 4.26
C THR A 58 10.60 -15.65 2.87
N ALA A 59 10.47 -14.35 2.62
CA ALA A 59 10.73 -13.77 1.31
C ALA A 59 11.37 -12.36 1.43
N ALA A 60 12.31 -12.19 2.37
CA ALA A 60 12.94 -10.89 2.64
C ALA A 60 13.50 -10.23 1.38
N GLU A 61 14.04 -11.02 0.46
CA GLU A 61 14.57 -10.53 -0.82
C GLU A 61 13.46 -10.13 -1.80
N ALA A 62 12.34 -10.86 -1.79
CA ALA A 62 11.20 -10.59 -2.68
C ALA A 62 10.25 -9.50 -2.14
N SER A 63 10.36 -9.15 -0.85
CA SER A 63 9.48 -8.20 -0.19
C SER A 63 10.11 -6.84 0.10
N VAL A 64 11.29 -6.57 -0.46
CA VAL A 64 11.96 -5.26 -0.33
C VAL A 64 11.07 -4.17 -0.92
N GLY A 65 10.77 -3.16 -0.10
CA GLY A 65 9.92 -2.07 -0.51
C GLY A 65 8.43 -2.42 -0.48
N GLY A 66 8.01 -3.36 0.35
CA GLY A 66 6.59 -3.67 0.53
C GLY A 66 5.78 -2.43 0.91
N GLY A 67 4.71 -2.16 0.17
CA GLY A 67 3.79 -1.07 0.45
C GLY A 67 2.39 -1.45 0.00
N ALA A 68 1.36 -1.17 0.82
CA ALA A 68 -0.01 -1.40 0.40
C ALA A 68 -0.33 -0.49 -0.78
N ASN A 69 -0.55 -1.11 -1.94
CA ASN A 69 -0.95 -0.44 -3.18
C ASN A 69 0.04 0.61 -3.74
N LEU A 70 1.25 0.72 -3.19
CA LEU A 70 2.27 1.67 -3.62
C LEU A 70 3.47 0.95 -4.24
N ASP A 71 3.86 1.32 -5.44
CA ASP A 71 5.17 1.02 -6.00
C ASP A 71 6.22 1.91 -5.31
N THR A 72 6.79 1.38 -4.24
CA THR A 72 7.70 2.12 -3.38
C THR A 72 9.05 2.38 -4.04
N LEU A 73 9.52 1.45 -4.88
CA LEU A 73 10.82 1.54 -5.54
C LEU A 73 10.79 2.63 -6.60
N GLU A 74 9.81 2.59 -7.49
CA GLU A 74 9.63 3.64 -8.50
C GLU A 74 9.33 5.00 -7.86
N SER A 75 8.50 5.01 -6.80
CA SER A 75 8.20 6.23 -6.05
C SER A 75 9.47 6.87 -5.46
N VAL A 76 10.36 6.08 -4.86
CA VAL A 76 11.64 6.60 -4.30
C VAL A 76 12.52 7.16 -5.41
N VAL A 77 12.63 6.49 -6.57
CA VAL A 77 13.41 7.01 -7.70
C VAL A 77 12.87 8.36 -8.16
N ARG A 78 11.56 8.49 -8.30
CA ARG A 78 10.91 9.76 -8.67
C ARG A 78 11.16 10.86 -7.64
N ILE A 79 11.10 10.52 -6.34
CA ILE A 79 11.42 11.46 -5.27
C ILE A 79 12.88 11.91 -5.37
N LEU A 80 13.83 11.01 -5.59
CA LEU A 80 15.25 11.35 -5.75
C LEU A 80 15.47 12.30 -6.93
N HIS A 81 14.82 12.07 -8.07
CA HIS A 81 14.85 12.99 -9.22
C HIS A 81 14.26 14.36 -8.87
N ALA A 82 13.12 14.39 -8.18
CA ALA A 82 12.50 15.64 -7.73
C ALA A 82 13.40 16.39 -6.74
N MET A 83 14.03 15.70 -5.80
CA MET A 83 15.01 16.28 -4.87
C MET A 83 16.15 16.94 -5.64
N LYS A 84 16.76 16.26 -6.60
CA LYS A 84 17.83 16.82 -7.44
C LYS A 84 17.38 18.10 -8.15
N LYS A 85 16.17 18.08 -8.72
CA LYS A 85 15.56 19.26 -9.37
C LYS A 85 15.38 20.44 -8.41
N HIS A 86 15.12 20.15 -7.11
CA HIS A 86 14.94 21.15 -6.06
C HIS A 86 16.23 21.49 -5.29
N GLY A 87 17.39 21.15 -5.85
CA GLY A 87 18.69 21.58 -5.35
C GLY A 87 19.28 20.73 -4.22
N TYR A 88 18.74 19.56 -3.93
CA TYR A 88 19.40 18.58 -3.07
C TYR A 88 20.61 17.98 -3.78
N GLN A 89 21.65 17.66 -3.03
CA GLN A 89 22.81 16.95 -3.56
C GLN A 89 22.53 15.46 -3.63
N VAL A 90 22.00 15.02 -4.78
CA VAL A 90 21.68 13.63 -5.07
C VAL A 90 22.27 13.25 -6.41
N GLU A 91 23.11 12.21 -6.44
CA GLU A 91 23.83 11.76 -7.64
C GLU A 91 23.64 10.27 -7.88
N HIS A 92 23.94 9.84 -9.11
CA HIS A 92 23.84 8.43 -9.53
C HIS A 92 22.45 7.82 -9.30
N ILE A 93 21.41 8.62 -9.55
CA ILE A 93 20.03 8.18 -9.38
C ILE A 93 19.72 7.11 -10.42
N PRO A 94 19.13 5.96 -10.04
CA PRO A 94 18.66 4.94 -10.99
C PRO A 94 17.63 5.51 -11.98
N GLU A 95 17.49 4.90 -13.14
CA GLU A 95 16.50 5.30 -14.14
C GLU A 95 15.07 5.01 -13.68
N ASN A 96 14.88 3.89 -12.95
CA ASN A 96 13.57 3.41 -12.49
C ASN A 96 13.71 2.50 -11.27
N GLY A 97 12.56 2.06 -10.73
CA GLY A 97 12.49 1.18 -9.57
C GLY A 97 13.16 -0.19 -9.79
N ASP A 98 13.10 -0.72 -11.01
CA ASP A 98 13.76 -1.99 -11.36
C ASP A 98 15.29 -1.88 -11.29
N GLU A 99 15.85 -0.76 -11.66
CA GLU A 99 17.28 -0.53 -11.52
C GLU A 99 17.65 -0.33 -10.05
N LEU A 100 16.83 0.38 -9.27
CA LEU A 100 17.04 0.55 -7.84
C LEU A 100 17.09 -0.80 -7.13
N ILE A 101 16.13 -1.69 -7.37
CA ILE A 101 16.14 -3.02 -6.72
C ILE A 101 17.32 -3.87 -7.18
N LYS A 102 17.72 -3.80 -8.45
CA LYS A 102 18.93 -4.48 -8.94
C LYS A 102 20.20 -4.00 -8.22
N ILE A 103 20.30 -2.70 -7.95
CA ILE A 103 21.44 -2.14 -7.18
C ILE A 103 21.40 -2.65 -5.74
N VAL A 104 20.24 -2.58 -5.07
CA VAL A 104 20.08 -3.06 -3.69
C VAL A 104 20.43 -4.55 -3.59
N MET A 105 19.89 -5.37 -4.49
CA MET A 105 20.13 -6.81 -4.51
C MET A 105 21.58 -7.17 -4.93
N GLY A 106 22.10 -6.51 -5.93
CA GLY A 106 23.47 -6.74 -6.41
C GLY A 106 24.53 -6.41 -5.37
N ARG A 107 24.33 -5.37 -4.57
CA ARG A 107 25.20 -4.98 -3.46
C ARG A 107 24.86 -5.70 -2.15
N LYS A 108 23.79 -6.47 -2.12
CA LYS A 108 23.30 -7.10 -0.89
C LYS A 108 23.04 -6.08 0.24
N ALA A 109 22.45 -4.94 -0.11
CA ALA A 109 22.23 -3.83 0.82
C ALA A 109 20.98 -4.00 1.69
N ILE A 110 20.72 -5.19 2.18
CA ILE A 110 19.59 -5.57 3.05
C ILE A 110 20.12 -6.15 4.37
N SER A 111 19.32 -5.97 5.44
CA SER A 111 19.70 -6.39 6.80
C SER A 111 19.39 -7.83 7.13
N ASP A 112 18.97 -8.63 6.15
CA ASP A 112 18.66 -10.02 6.39
C ASP A 112 18.67 -10.86 5.13
N PHE A 113 19.46 -11.90 5.20
CA PHE A 113 19.56 -12.90 4.16
C PHE A 113 19.54 -14.28 4.76
N ARG A 114 18.67 -15.11 4.27
CA ARG A 114 18.65 -16.52 4.63
C ARG A 114 19.91 -17.25 4.12
N TRP A 115 20.49 -16.73 3.03
CA TRP A 115 21.54 -17.39 2.26
C TRP A 115 22.82 -16.54 2.08
N THR A 116 22.88 -15.34 2.67
CA THR A 116 24.00 -14.41 2.52
C THR A 116 24.67 -14.16 3.87
N THR A 117 25.99 -14.22 3.91
CA THR A 117 26.75 -13.93 5.11
C THR A 117 27.07 -12.45 5.26
N ALA A 118 27.29 -11.96 6.49
CA ALA A 118 27.72 -10.60 6.75
C ALA A 118 28.99 -10.25 5.96
N LYS A 119 29.94 -11.19 5.84
CA LYS A 119 31.16 -11.04 5.02
C LYS A 119 30.85 -10.78 3.54
N GLU A 120 29.88 -11.47 2.99
CA GLU A 120 29.47 -11.27 1.58
C GLU A 120 28.84 -9.90 1.38
N ILE A 121 28.03 -9.41 2.33
CA ILE A 121 27.44 -8.06 2.28
C ILE A 121 28.54 -7.00 2.23
N VAL A 122 29.57 -7.14 3.08
CA VAL A 122 30.74 -6.24 3.06
C VAL A 122 31.43 -6.28 1.71
N HIS A 123 31.71 -7.49 1.20
CA HIS A 123 32.40 -7.68 -0.09
C HIS A 123 31.63 -7.11 -1.28
N LYS A 124 30.31 -7.20 -1.26
CA LYS A 124 29.42 -6.69 -2.33
C LYS A 124 29.16 -5.18 -2.23
N GLY A 125 29.60 -4.52 -1.16
CA GLY A 125 29.45 -3.08 -0.97
C GLY A 125 28.05 -2.63 -0.55
N GLY A 126 27.30 -3.51 0.15
CA GLY A 126 25.98 -3.20 0.70
C GLY A 126 26.01 -2.50 2.06
N VAL A 127 27.19 -2.14 2.56
CA VAL A 127 27.39 -1.57 3.88
C VAL A 127 27.63 -0.07 3.79
N LEU A 128 26.85 0.71 4.52
CA LEU A 128 27.04 2.15 4.71
C LEU A 128 28.05 2.45 5.82
N CYS A 129 27.99 1.65 6.89
CA CYS A 129 28.85 1.83 8.06
C CYS A 129 29.07 0.50 8.77
N GLN A 130 30.27 0.32 9.27
CA GLN A 130 30.63 -0.72 10.22
C GLN A 130 30.74 -0.05 11.60
N VAL A 131 29.69 -0.21 12.42
CA VAL A 131 29.64 0.36 13.77
C VAL A 131 30.49 -0.48 14.69
N THR A 132 31.60 0.11 15.20
CA THR A 132 32.48 -0.59 16.12
C THR A 132 31.79 -0.90 17.44
N LYS A 133 32.31 -1.90 18.17
CA LYS A 133 31.82 -2.24 19.50
C LYS A 133 31.84 -1.04 20.46
N ASP A 134 32.91 -0.25 20.43
CA ASP A 134 33.05 0.90 21.33
C ASP A 134 32.01 1.98 21.03
N MET A 135 31.82 2.33 19.75
CA MET A 135 30.76 3.26 19.35
C MET A 135 29.37 2.74 19.76
N TYR A 136 29.13 1.45 19.55
CA TYR A 136 27.86 0.86 19.93
C TYR A 136 27.64 0.89 21.43
N MET A 137 28.68 0.57 22.22
CA MET A 137 28.58 0.56 23.70
C MET A 137 28.33 1.97 24.26
N GLU A 138 28.86 3.04 23.66
CA GLU A 138 28.48 4.41 24.05
C GLU A 138 26.96 4.61 23.92
N TRP A 139 26.39 4.24 22.78
CA TRP A 139 24.95 4.39 22.54
C TRP A 139 24.09 3.47 23.42
N PHE A 140 24.52 2.23 23.60
CA PHE A 140 23.81 1.24 24.38
C PHE A 140 23.78 1.61 25.88
N ASN A 141 24.87 2.15 26.41
CA ASN A 141 24.97 2.56 27.81
C ASN A 141 24.04 3.74 28.17
N GLU A 142 23.65 4.56 27.21
CA GLU A 142 22.67 5.63 27.42
C GLU A 142 21.24 5.13 27.59
N LEU A 143 20.94 3.89 27.20
CA LEU A 143 19.61 3.33 27.30
C LEU A 143 19.19 3.13 28.75
N PRO A 144 17.89 3.29 29.07
CA PRO A 144 17.36 2.89 30.36
C PRO A 144 17.59 1.39 30.64
N GLU A 145 17.83 1.03 31.90
CA GLU A 145 18.13 -0.34 32.30
C GLU A 145 17.09 -1.35 31.79
N LYS A 146 15.80 -0.98 31.85
CA LYS A 146 14.71 -1.83 31.33
C LYS A 146 14.88 -2.14 29.83
N ALA A 147 15.30 -1.18 29.02
CA ALA A 147 15.52 -1.40 27.59
C ALA A 147 16.76 -2.27 27.35
N LYS A 148 17.86 -2.01 28.09
CA LYS A 148 19.08 -2.83 28.02
C LYS A 148 18.81 -4.29 28.36
N SER A 149 18.19 -4.54 29.51
CA SER A 149 17.83 -5.89 29.94
C SER A 149 16.97 -6.60 28.91
N SER A 150 15.93 -5.92 28.39
CA SER A 150 15.06 -6.52 27.35
C SER A 150 15.79 -6.89 26.06
N MET A 151 16.81 -6.10 25.65
CA MET A 151 17.63 -6.43 24.48
C MET A 151 18.58 -7.58 24.77
N ILE A 152 19.21 -7.60 25.93
CA ILE A 152 20.13 -8.69 26.36
C ILE A 152 19.36 -10.00 26.47
N ASP A 153 18.20 -9.99 27.12
CA ASP A 153 17.37 -11.17 27.29
C ASP A 153 16.92 -11.77 25.96
N ALA A 154 16.62 -10.91 24.97
CA ALA A 154 16.16 -11.35 23.66
C ALA A 154 17.30 -11.75 22.70
N TRP A 155 18.41 -11.03 22.71
CA TRP A 155 19.45 -11.11 21.66
C TRP A 155 20.88 -11.34 22.19
N GLY A 156 21.04 -11.52 23.48
CA GLY A 156 22.34 -11.69 24.12
C GLY A 156 23.09 -10.40 24.38
N GLU A 157 24.33 -10.54 24.86
CA GLU A 157 25.19 -9.41 25.16
C GLU A 157 25.50 -8.54 23.92
N PRO A 158 25.72 -7.20 24.11
CA PRO A 158 26.19 -6.34 23.03
C PRO A 158 27.50 -6.89 22.40
N ILE A 159 27.57 -6.94 21.13
CA ILE A 159 26.79 -6.38 20.01
C ILE A 159 25.80 -7.38 19.38
N GLY A 160 25.51 -8.51 20.06
CA GLY A 160 24.71 -9.59 19.53
C GLY A 160 25.37 -10.38 18.39
N GLU A 161 24.56 -11.17 17.69
CA GLU A 161 25.05 -12.01 16.58
C GLU A 161 24.54 -11.53 15.20
N ALA A 162 23.43 -10.79 15.17
CA ALA A 162 22.78 -10.40 13.92
C ALA A 162 23.55 -9.31 13.19
N MET A 163 23.90 -9.56 11.92
CA MET A 163 24.60 -8.60 11.05
C MET A 163 25.94 -8.13 11.64
N VAL A 164 26.66 -9.03 12.30
CA VAL A 164 27.97 -8.77 12.86
C VAL A 164 29.07 -9.35 11.97
N HIS A 165 30.09 -8.57 11.68
CA HIS A 165 31.29 -8.95 10.96
C HIS A 165 32.50 -8.33 11.63
N GLU A 166 33.54 -9.13 11.92
CA GLU A 166 34.80 -8.68 12.53
C GLU A 166 34.58 -7.73 13.73
N ASN A 167 33.69 -8.14 14.65
CA ASN A 167 33.34 -7.37 15.85
C ASN A 167 32.73 -5.97 15.59
N THR A 168 32.13 -5.78 14.41
CA THR A 168 31.37 -4.57 14.05
C THR A 168 29.93 -4.92 13.66
N ILE A 169 28.97 -4.04 13.94
CA ILE A 169 27.59 -4.16 13.46
C ILE A 169 27.50 -3.48 12.09
N LEU A 170 26.93 -4.19 11.11
CA LEU A 170 26.75 -3.68 9.77
C LEU A 170 25.46 -2.85 9.66
N VAL A 171 25.57 -1.61 9.21
CA VAL A 171 24.44 -0.79 8.75
C VAL A 171 24.43 -0.82 7.23
N THR A 172 23.32 -1.31 6.66
CA THR A 172 23.19 -1.56 5.22
C THR A 172 22.36 -0.51 4.51
N GLY A 173 22.64 -0.27 3.23
CA GLY A 173 21.92 0.66 2.39
C GLY A 173 22.75 1.11 1.18
N ILE A 174 22.15 1.97 0.37
CA ILE A 174 22.78 2.60 -0.79
C ILE A 174 22.86 4.10 -0.56
N SER A 175 24.00 4.69 -0.87
CA SER A 175 24.22 6.14 -0.79
C SER A 175 24.08 6.78 -2.18
N PHE A 176 23.28 7.82 -2.24
CA PHE A 176 23.12 8.73 -3.36
C PHE A 176 23.58 10.14 -2.94
N GLN A 177 24.80 10.25 -2.39
CA GLN A 177 25.40 11.43 -1.80
C GLN A 177 24.67 11.87 -0.50
N ASN A 178 23.83 12.91 -0.53
CA ASN A 178 23.08 13.38 0.64
C ASN A 178 21.74 12.65 0.85
N ALA A 179 21.45 11.61 0.09
CA ALA A 179 20.31 10.73 0.30
C ALA A 179 20.78 9.28 0.51
N LEU A 180 20.28 8.61 1.53
CA LEU A 180 20.46 7.19 1.74
C LEU A 180 19.14 6.46 1.44
N VAL A 181 19.23 5.31 0.79
CA VAL A 181 18.11 4.37 0.64
C VAL A 181 18.48 3.10 1.37
N CYS A 182 17.75 2.81 2.41
CA CYS A 182 17.95 1.68 3.30
C CYS A 182 16.72 0.78 3.30
N VAL A 183 16.92 -0.52 3.45
CA VAL A 183 15.84 -1.45 3.75
C VAL A 183 15.71 -1.55 5.26
N GLN A 184 14.49 -1.50 5.78
CA GLN A 184 14.25 -1.51 7.22
C GLN A 184 14.92 -2.71 7.88
N PRO A 185 15.73 -2.49 8.94
CA PRO A 185 16.36 -3.57 9.67
C PRO A 185 15.32 -4.53 10.24
N LYS A 186 15.66 -5.81 10.32
CA LYS A 186 14.79 -6.81 10.93
C LYS A 186 14.50 -6.50 12.40
N ARG A 187 13.22 -6.57 12.74
CA ARG A 187 12.78 -6.42 14.13
C ARG A 187 13.27 -7.55 15.02
N GLY A 188 13.35 -8.76 14.48
CA GLY A 188 13.73 -9.96 15.22
C GLY A 188 13.97 -11.15 14.29
N CYS A 189 14.48 -12.23 14.83
CA CYS A 189 14.90 -13.44 14.17
C CYS A 189 16.35 -13.38 13.65
N VAL A 190 17.12 -14.38 14.04
CA VAL A 190 18.50 -14.57 13.58
C VAL A 190 18.49 -15.76 12.61
N GLY A 191 18.36 -15.46 11.34
CA GLY A 191 18.43 -16.28 10.13
C GLY A 191 18.38 -17.81 10.29
N ALA A 192 19.51 -18.42 10.62
CA ALA A 192 19.70 -19.89 10.66
C ALA A 192 18.82 -20.66 11.67
N LYS A 193 18.19 -19.98 12.61
CA LYS A 193 17.34 -20.62 13.64
C LYS A 193 15.83 -20.54 13.30
N CYS A 194 15.47 -20.00 12.13
CA CYS A 194 14.08 -19.93 11.70
C CYS A 194 13.64 -21.26 11.09
N ASP A 195 12.61 -21.85 11.66
CA ASP A 195 12.01 -23.11 11.19
C ASP A 195 11.09 -22.94 9.97
N GLY A 196 10.89 -21.69 9.51
CA GLY A 196 10.04 -21.37 8.36
C GLY A 196 8.55 -21.31 8.67
N THR A 197 8.13 -21.51 9.91
CA THR A 197 6.75 -21.32 10.34
C THR A 197 6.42 -19.83 10.51
N VAL A 198 5.13 -19.49 10.77
CA VAL A 198 4.70 -18.11 11.00
C VAL A 198 5.59 -17.47 12.08
N CYS A 199 6.23 -16.36 11.74
CA CYS A 199 7.18 -15.70 12.63
C CYS A 199 6.49 -15.17 13.89
N LYS A 200 6.54 -15.93 14.96
CA LYS A 200 5.98 -15.52 16.26
C LYS A 200 6.61 -14.22 16.77
N ILE A 201 7.89 -14.00 16.48
CA ILE A 201 8.65 -12.82 16.90
C ILE A 201 8.15 -11.56 16.24
N LEU A 202 7.72 -11.61 14.98
CA LEU A 202 7.20 -10.45 14.26
C LEU A 202 5.96 -9.87 14.93
N HIS A 203 5.09 -10.73 15.40
CA HIS A 203 3.82 -10.37 16.01
C HIS A 203 3.89 -10.31 17.55
N ASP A 204 5.05 -10.65 18.13
CA ASP A 204 5.23 -10.54 19.58
C ASP A 204 5.46 -9.08 19.99
N PRO A 205 4.51 -8.44 20.71
CA PRO A 205 4.64 -7.03 21.10
C PRO A 205 5.68 -6.80 22.19
N HIS A 206 6.29 -7.86 22.74
CA HIS A 206 7.21 -7.79 23.89
C HIS A 206 8.67 -7.99 23.51
N VAL A 207 8.97 -8.57 22.35
CA VAL A 207 10.34 -8.81 21.93
C VAL A 207 11.03 -7.51 21.51
N ALA A 208 12.12 -7.17 22.20
CA ALA A 208 12.95 -6.02 21.89
C ALA A 208 13.53 -6.09 20.46
N PRO A 209 13.81 -4.96 19.80
CA PRO A 209 14.54 -4.96 18.53
C PRO A 209 15.98 -5.48 18.70
N THR A 210 16.55 -6.00 17.62
CA THR A 210 17.95 -6.47 17.60
C THR A 210 18.93 -5.33 17.85
N HIS A 211 20.16 -5.68 18.26
CA HIS A 211 21.24 -4.70 18.38
C HIS A 211 21.51 -3.98 17.04
N GLN A 212 21.41 -4.69 15.93
CA GLN A 212 21.57 -4.11 14.59
C GLN A 212 20.46 -3.11 14.25
N TYR A 213 19.20 -3.38 14.63
CA TYR A 213 18.08 -2.46 14.44
C TYR A 213 18.35 -1.12 15.15
N PHE A 214 18.69 -1.19 16.43
CA PHE A 214 19.02 -0.01 17.22
C PHE A 214 20.25 0.74 16.68
N ALA A 215 21.33 0.01 16.33
CA ALA A 215 22.55 0.59 15.77
C ALA A 215 22.28 1.34 14.47
N SER A 216 21.39 0.82 13.60
CA SER A 216 21.03 1.48 12.33
C SER A 216 20.40 2.85 12.56
N TYR A 217 19.42 2.96 13.45
CA TYR A 217 18.79 4.24 13.76
C TYR A 217 19.74 5.21 14.47
N ARG A 218 20.64 4.70 15.35
CA ARG A 218 21.71 5.53 15.97
C ARG A 218 22.70 6.03 14.93
N TYR A 219 23.08 5.20 13.96
CA TYR A 219 23.91 5.64 12.84
C TYR A 219 23.25 6.79 12.06
N PHE A 220 21.96 6.66 11.71
CA PHE A 220 21.26 7.73 10.99
C PHE A 220 21.25 9.04 11.79
N GLU A 221 20.99 8.98 13.08
CA GLU A 221 20.90 10.17 13.93
C GLU A 221 22.28 10.79 14.23
N ARG A 222 23.28 9.99 14.57
CA ARG A 222 24.52 10.48 15.18
C ARG A 222 25.71 10.54 14.25
N VAL A 223 25.84 9.59 13.34
CA VAL A 223 26.98 9.50 12.43
C VAL A 223 26.65 10.14 11.10
N TYR A 224 25.59 9.69 10.44
CA TYR A 224 25.11 10.30 9.21
C TYR A 224 24.52 11.69 9.45
N GLN A 225 23.98 11.94 10.64
CA GLN A 225 23.32 13.18 11.04
C GLN A 225 22.16 13.54 10.10
N ALA A 226 21.25 12.60 9.91
CA ALA A 226 20.06 12.81 9.11
C ALA A 226 19.25 14.01 9.61
N ASP A 227 18.85 14.87 8.69
CA ASP A 227 17.94 15.98 8.96
C ASP A 227 16.50 15.53 8.98
N VAL A 228 16.17 14.50 8.19
CA VAL A 228 14.85 13.88 8.12
C VAL A 228 14.96 12.41 7.73
N ILE A 229 14.10 11.60 8.33
CA ILE A 229 13.89 10.21 7.96
C ILE A 229 12.54 10.12 7.24
N ILE A 230 12.47 9.32 6.17
CA ILE A 230 11.26 9.07 5.39
C ILE A 230 11.06 7.55 5.31
N HIS A 231 10.04 7.07 6.02
CA HIS A 231 9.60 5.68 5.86
C HIS A 231 8.69 5.59 4.63
N VAL A 232 8.89 4.55 3.82
CA VAL A 232 8.17 4.38 2.55
C VAL A 232 7.46 3.03 2.54
N GLY A 233 6.15 3.07 2.40
CA GLY A 233 5.28 1.90 2.32
C GLY A 233 4.52 1.60 3.62
N THR A 234 3.44 0.88 3.51
CA THR A 234 2.53 0.51 4.58
C THR A 234 2.70 -0.96 4.90
N HIS A 235 2.88 -1.33 6.16
CA HIS A 235 3.41 -0.58 7.29
C HIS A 235 4.84 -1.01 7.60
N GLY A 236 5.56 -0.25 8.45
CA GLY A 236 6.88 -0.61 8.92
C GLY A 236 6.87 -1.35 10.27
N ASN A 237 8.06 -1.53 10.82
CA ASN A 237 8.23 -2.21 12.11
C ASN A 237 8.39 -1.24 13.29
N LEU A 238 8.78 0.00 13.04
CA LEU A 238 9.15 0.96 14.07
C LEU A 238 8.01 1.21 15.06
N GLU A 239 6.83 1.47 14.54
CA GLU A 239 5.63 1.77 15.32
C GLU A 239 5.09 0.58 16.12
N PHE A 240 5.48 -0.64 15.74
CA PHE A 240 5.07 -1.88 16.40
C PHE A 240 6.11 -2.43 17.40
N LEU A 241 7.24 -1.75 17.59
CA LEU A 241 8.24 -2.13 18.59
C LEU A 241 7.65 -2.08 20.01
N PRO A 242 8.21 -2.82 20.99
CA PRO A 242 7.71 -2.83 22.36
C PRO A 242 7.65 -1.45 23.02
N GLY A 243 6.59 -1.21 23.76
CA GLY A 243 6.36 0.04 24.47
C GLY A 243 4.89 0.32 24.69
N LYS A 244 4.59 1.48 25.26
CA LYS A 244 3.21 1.93 25.52
C LYS A 244 2.46 2.19 24.22
N GLY A 245 1.14 2.01 24.23
CA GLY A 245 0.28 2.35 23.08
C GLY A 245 0.15 3.85 22.86
N VAL A 246 0.28 4.64 23.92
CA VAL A 246 0.20 6.11 23.91
C VAL A 246 1.04 6.65 25.05
N GLY A 247 1.52 7.89 24.96
CA GLY A 247 2.34 8.50 25.99
C GLY A 247 3.67 7.77 26.20
N LEU A 248 4.44 7.62 25.16
CA LEU A 248 5.70 6.89 25.18
C LEU A 248 6.64 7.42 26.27
N SER A 249 7.30 6.49 26.96
CA SER A 249 8.39 6.78 27.89
C SER A 249 9.75 6.60 27.21
N ASP A 250 10.79 6.95 27.91
CA ASP A 250 12.19 6.76 27.49
C ASP A 250 12.59 5.27 27.33
N ALA A 251 11.81 4.35 27.91
CA ALA A 251 12.00 2.91 27.74
C ALA A 251 11.17 2.29 26.60
N CYS A 252 10.43 3.07 25.83
CA CYS A 252 9.65 2.59 24.68
C CYS A 252 10.54 2.55 23.44
N PHE A 253 10.69 1.39 22.82
CA PHE A 253 11.61 1.23 21.67
C PHE A 253 11.28 2.08 20.45
N PRO A 254 10.01 2.35 20.09
CA PRO A 254 9.73 3.31 19.01
C PRO A 254 10.34 4.69 19.28
N ASP A 255 10.22 5.19 20.50
CA ASP A 255 10.76 6.47 20.94
C ASP A 255 12.31 6.44 21.04
N ILE A 256 12.86 5.31 21.49
CA ILE A 256 14.31 5.09 21.51
C ILE A 256 14.87 5.13 20.08
N CYS A 257 14.32 4.34 19.17
CA CYS A 257 14.86 4.20 17.83
C CYS A 257 14.76 5.49 17.01
N ILE A 258 13.59 6.12 16.94
CA ILE A 258 13.42 7.35 16.15
C ILE A 258 14.21 8.53 16.74
N GLY A 259 14.53 8.51 18.03
CA GLY A 259 15.28 9.57 18.67
C GLY A 259 14.61 10.93 18.57
N THR A 260 15.36 11.90 18.07
CA THR A 260 14.87 13.28 17.86
C THR A 260 14.71 13.65 16.40
N MET A 261 14.90 12.70 15.49
CA MET A 261 14.83 12.95 14.05
C MET A 261 13.39 13.28 13.61
N PRO A 262 13.18 14.28 12.76
CA PRO A 262 11.95 14.47 12.01
C PRO A 262 11.62 13.20 11.22
N ASN A 263 10.40 12.71 11.37
CA ASN A 263 9.95 11.47 10.75
C ASN A 263 8.76 11.74 9.83
N LEU A 264 8.95 11.53 8.53
CA LEU A 264 7.90 11.51 7.53
C LEU A 264 7.59 10.07 7.18
N TYR A 265 6.32 9.79 6.91
CA TYR A 265 5.90 8.45 6.58
C TYR A 265 4.93 8.49 5.39
N ILE A 266 5.37 7.95 4.26
CA ILE A 266 4.50 7.76 3.09
C ILE A 266 3.63 6.55 3.39
N TYR A 267 2.36 6.81 3.67
CA TYR A 267 1.44 5.88 4.28
C TYR A 267 0.07 5.99 3.64
N ASN A 268 -0.56 4.86 3.35
CA ASN A 268 -1.90 4.85 2.81
C ASN A 268 -2.95 5.07 3.91
N ALA A 269 -3.76 6.12 3.78
CA ALA A 269 -4.80 6.47 4.74
C ALA A 269 -5.99 5.49 4.78
N ASP A 270 -6.06 4.51 3.91
CA ASP A 270 -7.07 3.43 3.93
C ASP A 270 -7.02 2.59 5.19
N ASN A 271 -5.89 2.61 5.89
CA ASN A 271 -5.73 1.95 7.17
C ASN A 271 -5.59 2.97 8.33
N PRO A 272 -6.65 3.70 8.69
CA PRO A 272 -6.61 4.75 9.70
C PRO A 272 -6.11 4.28 11.07
N PRO A 273 -6.46 3.06 11.56
CA PRO A 273 -5.95 2.57 12.84
C PRO A 273 -4.43 2.48 12.88
N GLU A 274 -3.81 1.91 11.85
CA GLU A 274 -2.35 1.77 11.79
C GLU A 274 -1.64 3.11 11.56
N GLY A 275 -2.19 3.99 10.72
CA GLY A 275 -1.72 5.36 10.56
C GLY A 275 -1.73 6.13 11.89
N THR A 276 -2.76 5.92 12.70
CA THR A 276 -2.84 6.47 14.05
C THR A 276 -1.75 5.90 14.96
N ILE A 277 -1.43 4.61 14.86
CA ILE A 277 -0.33 3.97 15.59
C ILE A 277 1.00 4.60 15.18
N ALA A 278 1.26 4.76 13.89
CA ALA A 278 2.47 5.41 13.37
C ALA A 278 2.63 6.84 13.92
N LYS A 279 1.55 7.64 13.91
CA LYS A 279 1.56 9.00 14.49
C LYS A 279 1.84 9.01 15.98
N ARG A 280 1.22 8.11 16.76
CA ARG A 280 1.35 8.08 18.21
C ARG A 280 2.65 7.45 18.69
N ARG A 281 3.17 6.45 17.99
CA ARG A 281 4.29 5.64 18.45
C ARG A 281 5.60 5.90 17.70
N ALA A 282 5.55 6.23 16.41
CA ALA A 282 6.72 6.62 15.64
C ALA A 282 6.84 8.15 15.46
N LEU A 283 5.91 8.93 16.04
CA LEU A 283 5.87 10.39 15.92
C LEU A 283 5.91 10.83 14.45
N ALA A 284 5.24 10.07 13.60
CA ALA A 284 5.26 10.25 12.17
C ALA A 284 4.34 11.38 11.71
N THR A 285 4.82 12.19 10.79
CA THR A 285 3.97 13.02 9.94
C THR A 285 3.58 12.17 8.74
N ILE A 286 2.29 11.85 8.62
CA ILE A 286 1.78 11.02 7.54
C ILE A 286 1.71 11.84 6.26
N ILE A 287 2.28 11.29 5.20
CA ILE A 287 2.15 11.76 3.83
C ILE A 287 1.29 10.72 3.10
N ASP A 288 0.05 11.07 2.87
CA ASP A 288 -0.89 10.20 2.18
C ASP A 288 -0.62 10.16 0.68
N HIS A 289 -1.11 9.13 0.02
CA HIS A 289 -1.00 8.97 -1.43
C HIS A 289 -2.31 8.45 -2.01
N MET A 290 -2.50 8.66 -3.31
CA MET A 290 -3.68 8.15 -4.00
C MET A 290 -3.76 6.63 -3.96
N GLN A 291 -4.99 6.13 -4.04
CA GLN A 291 -5.26 4.72 -4.22
C GLN A 291 -4.87 4.25 -5.63
N THR A 292 -4.73 2.94 -5.77
CA THR A 292 -4.65 2.32 -7.09
C THR A 292 -5.98 2.40 -7.79
N THR A 293 -5.93 2.48 -9.10
CA THR A 293 -7.12 2.32 -9.92
C THR A 293 -7.70 0.92 -9.77
N MET A 294 -9.00 0.82 -9.58
CA MET A 294 -9.73 -0.44 -9.58
C MET A 294 -10.35 -0.66 -10.96
N THR A 295 -10.19 -1.85 -11.50
CA THR A 295 -10.81 -2.24 -12.75
C THR A 295 -11.53 -3.58 -12.61
N GLN A 296 -12.41 -3.89 -13.57
CA GLN A 296 -13.02 -5.22 -13.61
C GLN A 296 -12.00 -6.24 -14.08
N SER A 297 -12.02 -7.42 -13.49
CA SER A 297 -11.16 -8.52 -13.90
C SER A 297 -11.38 -8.88 -15.37
N GLY A 298 -12.62 -8.84 -15.85
CA GLY A 298 -12.97 -9.40 -17.14
C GLY A 298 -12.75 -10.92 -17.17
N LEU A 299 -12.80 -11.47 -18.36
CA LEU A 299 -12.31 -12.82 -18.65
C LEU A 299 -11.14 -12.68 -19.61
N TYR A 300 -10.20 -13.62 -19.56
CA TYR A 300 -9.02 -13.64 -20.42
C TYR A 300 -8.61 -15.08 -20.73
N ASP A 301 -7.94 -15.23 -21.87
CA ASP A 301 -7.40 -16.51 -22.34
C ASP A 301 -8.44 -17.65 -22.31
N SER A 302 -8.13 -18.74 -21.63
CA SER A 302 -8.96 -19.96 -21.56
C SER A 302 -10.31 -19.77 -20.88
N LEU A 303 -10.50 -18.74 -20.03
CA LEU A 303 -11.81 -18.42 -19.45
C LEU A 303 -12.73 -17.75 -20.46
N GLU A 304 -12.17 -16.96 -21.38
CA GLU A 304 -12.93 -16.37 -22.49
C GLU A 304 -13.35 -17.45 -23.49
N GLU A 305 -12.44 -18.41 -23.79
CA GLU A 305 -12.79 -19.59 -24.59
C GLU A 305 -13.91 -20.42 -23.97
N LEU A 306 -13.88 -20.61 -22.64
CA LEU A 306 -14.95 -21.33 -21.95
C LEU A 306 -16.29 -20.57 -22.03
N ASP A 307 -16.31 -19.26 -21.87
CA ASP A 307 -17.52 -18.43 -22.02
C ASP A 307 -18.10 -18.54 -23.44
N GLU A 308 -17.24 -18.54 -24.47
CA GLU A 308 -17.65 -18.76 -25.85
C GLU A 308 -18.24 -20.16 -26.09
N LEU A 309 -17.64 -21.20 -25.54
CA LEU A 309 -18.14 -22.58 -25.65
C LEU A 309 -19.53 -22.73 -25.00
N LEU A 310 -19.73 -22.12 -23.82
CA LEU A 310 -21.02 -22.09 -23.14
C LEU A 310 -22.10 -21.39 -24.00
N ASN A 311 -21.76 -20.25 -24.57
CA ASN A 311 -22.64 -19.49 -25.47
C ASN A 311 -22.98 -20.27 -26.77
N GLN A 312 -22.03 -21.05 -27.30
CA GLN A 312 -22.27 -21.93 -28.45
C GLN A 312 -23.20 -23.10 -28.08
N TYR A 313 -22.96 -23.71 -26.92
CA TYR A 313 -23.80 -24.79 -26.41
C TYR A 313 -25.25 -24.35 -26.24
N ASP A 314 -25.48 -23.20 -25.63
CA ASP A 314 -26.83 -22.66 -25.43
C ASP A 314 -27.60 -22.43 -26.74
N LYS A 315 -26.89 -22.09 -27.80
CA LYS A 315 -27.50 -21.91 -29.14
C LYS A 315 -27.91 -23.21 -29.81
N VAL A 316 -27.18 -24.30 -29.56
CA VAL A 316 -27.37 -25.57 -30.28
C VAL A 316 -28.04 -26.66 -29.47
N LYS A 317 -28.12 -26.54 -28.14
CA LYS A 317 -28.62 -27.60 -27.25
C LYS A 317 -30.02 -28.13 -27.58
N LEU A 318 -30.89 -27.30 -28.19
CA LEU A 318 -32.23 -27.70 -28.59
C LEU A 318 -32.34 -28.05 -30.08
N SER A 319 -31.45 -27.53 -30.92
CA SER A 319 -31.50 -27.66 -32.37
C SER A 319 -30.62 -28.77 -32.94
N ASP A 320 -29.47 -29.05 -32.33
CA ASP A 320 -28.49 -30.07 -32.74
C ASP A 320 -27.88 -30.79 -31.51
N PRO A 321 -28.55 -31.87 -31.04
CA PRO A 321 -28.08 -32.65 -29.90
C PRO A 321 -26.69 -33.26 -30.08
N SER A 322 -26.27 -33.55 -31.31
CA SER A 322 -24.98 -34.14 -31.59
C SER A 322 -23.85 -33.12 -31.43
N GLN A 323 -24.06 -31.90 -31.89
CA GLN A 323 -23.14 -30.81 -31.70
C GLN A 323 -23.10 -30.37 -30.23
N ALA A 324 -24.24 -30.34 -29.56
CA ALA A 324 -24.31 -30.05 -28.12
C ALA A 324 -23.46 -31.02 -27.32
N HIS A 325 -23.59 -32.31 -27.57
CA HIS A 325 -22.79 -33.34 -26.87
C HIS A 325 -21.29 -33.22 -27.12
N LEU A 326 -20.86 -32.80 -28.31
CA LEU A 326 -19.46 -32.52 -28.57
C LEU A 326 -18.95 -31.32 -27.76
N LEU A 327 -19.75 -30.24 -27.67
CA LEU A 327 -19.43 -29.06 -26.87
C LEU A 327 -19.36 -29.37 -25.38
N GLU A 328 -20.19 -30.27 -24.85
CA GLU A 328 -20.13 -30.73 -23.46
C GLU A 328 -18.73 -31.24 -23.09
N HIS A 329 -18.14 -32.07 -23.95
CA HIS A 329 -16.79 -32.58 -23.72
C HIS A 329 -15.74 -31.47 -23.68
N PHE A 330 -15.79 -30.50 -24.60
CA PHE A 330 -14.86 -29.36 -24.60
C PHE A 330 -15.06 -28.48 -23.37
N ILE A 331 -16.29 -28.23 -22.93
CA ILE A 331 -16.61 -27.47 -21.71
C ILE A 331 -15.99 -28.17 -20.48
N ILE A 332 -16.18 -29.49 -20.35
CA ILE A 332 -15.59 -30.25 -19.23
C ILE A 332 -14.07 -30.19 -19.25
N GLU A 333 -13.44 -30.31 -20.42
CA GLU A 333 -12.00 -30.17 -20.58
C GLU A 333 -11.52 -28.79 -20.13
N GLN A 334 -12.20 -27.72 -20.54
CA GLN A 334 -11.88 -26.36 -20.15
C GLN A 334 -12.07 -26.11 -18.64
N ILE A 335 -13.11 -26.67 -18.01
CA ILE A 335 -13.31 -26.59 -16.56
C ILE A 335 -12.12 -27.21 -15.81
N GLN A 336 -11.62 -28.36 -16.28
CA GLN A 336 -10.49 -29.04 -15.68
C GLN A 336 -9.18 -28.26 -15.91
N MET A 337 -8.93 -27.77 -17.11
CA MET A 337 -7.74 -26.99 -17.45
C MET A 337 -7.65 -25.68 -16.66
N ASN A 338 -8.77 -25.03 -16.43
CA ASN A 338 -8.87 -23.78 -15.66
C ASN A 338 -8.92 -23.99 -14.14
N GLN A 339 -8.75 -25.21 -13.64
CA GLN A 339 -8.76 -25.53 -12.21
C GLN A 339 -10.04 -25.11 -11.48
N MET A 340 -11.19 -25.17 -12.16
CA MET A 340 -12.49 -24.75 -11.61
C MET A 340 -13.17 -25.82 -10.77
N LEU A 341 -12.52 -26.96 -10.51
CA LEU A 341 -13.05 -28.10 -9.75
C LEU A 341 -13.36 -27.77 -8.28
N ASP A 342 -12.73 -26.74 -7.73
CA ASP A 342 -13.04 -26.24 -6.39
C ASP A 342 -14.40 -25.55 -6.31
N TYR A 343 -14.95 -25.14 -7.45
CA TYR A 343 -16.21 -24.41 -7.58
C TYR A 343 -17.31 -25.23 -8.25
N ILE A 344 -16.92 -26.17 -9.12
CA ILE A 344 -17.84 -26.93 -9.97
C ILE A 344 -17.60 -28.43 -9.76
N ASN A 345 -18.65 -29.13 -9.29
CA ASN A 345 -18.60 -30.58 -9.13
C ASN A 345 -18.94 -31.27 -10.46
N LEU A 346 -17.99 -32.07 -10.97
CA LEU A 346 -18.14 -32.85 -12.19
C LEU A 346 -18.62 -34.29 -11.97
N GLU A 347 -19.04 -34.66 -10.76
CA GLU A 347 -19.57 -36.00 -10.53
C GLU A 347 -20.84 -36.25 -11.37
N ASP A 348 -20.83 -37.34 -12.12
CA ASP A 348 -21.95 -37.76 -13.01
C ASP A 348 -22.40 -36.66 -13.99
N TYR A 349 -21.43 -35.95 -14.59
CA TYR A 349 -21.70 -34.79 -15.45
C TYR A 349 -22.60 -35.11 -16.65
N HIS A 350 -22.61 -36.32 -17.17
CA HIS A 350 -23.49 -36.74 -18.27
C HIS A 350 -24.98 -36.60 -17.93
N ASN A 351 -25.36 -36.80 -16.67
CA ASN A 351 -26.74 -36.69 -16.22
C ASN A 351 -27.10 -35.29 -15.69
N HIS A 352 -26.06 -34.45 -15.38
CA HIS A 352 -26.22 -33.15 -14.73
C HIS A 352 -25.63 -31.99 -15.52
N MET A 353 -25.41 -32.15 -16.84
CA MET A 353 -24.74 -31.15 -17.67
C MET A 353 -25.42 -29.77 -17.61
N GLY A 354 -26.74 -29.70 -17.57
CA GLY A 354 -27.47 -28.44 -17.42
C GLY A 354 -27.14 -27.68 -16.14
N TYR A 355 -26.95 -28.42 -15.02
CA TYR A 355 -26.51 -27.82 -13.75
C TYR A 355 -25.06 -27.34 -13.83
N ILE A 356 -24.17 -28.12 -14.44
CA ILE A 356 -22.74 -27.76 -14.61
C ILE A 356 -22.61 -26.47 -15.42
N ILE A 357 -23.38 -26.33 -16.49
CA ILE A 357 -23.38 -25.12 -17.33
C ILE A 357 -23.86 -23.90 -16.52
N GLU A 358 -24.93 -24.07 -15.73
CA GLU A 358 -25.42 -23.00 -14.86
C GLU A 358 -24.36 -22.58 -13.82
N GLU A 359 -23.69 -23.53 -13.17
CA GLU A 359 -22.62 -23.22 -12.23
C GLU A 359 -21.40 -22.58 -12.92
N CYS A 360 -21.05 -23.01 -14.14
CA CYS A 360 -20.01 -22.36 -14.94
C CYS A 360 -20.36 -20.89 -15.21
N HIS A 361 -21.56 -20.61 -15.68
CA HIS A 361 -22.00 -19.23 -15.90
C HIS A 361 -21.95 -18.38 -14.64
N LYS A 362 -22.35 -18.94 -13.47
CA LYS A 362 -22.24 -18.25 -12.18
C LYS A 362 -20.79 -17.90 -11.85
N VAL A 363 -19.88 -18.86 -11.96
CA VAL A 363 -18.45 -18.65 -11.64
C VAL A 363 -17.82 -17.66 -12.60
N LEU A 364 -18.04 -17.78 -13.91
CA LEU A 364 -17.50 -16.85 -14.90
C LEU A 364 -18.06 -15.44 -14.70
N THR A 365 -19.36 -15.32 -14.42
CA THR A 365 -20.00 -14.02 -14.11
C THR A 365 -19.41 -13.40 -12.85
N MET A 366 -19.15 -14.19 -11.82
CA MET A 366 -18.50 -13.72 -10.60
C MET A 366 -17.07 -13.21 -10.89
N ILE A 367 -16.28 -13.98 -11.64
CA ILE A 367 -14.91 -13.58 -12.03
C ILE A 367 -14.96 -12.28 -12.85
N LYS A 368 -15.79 -12.24 -13.90
CA LYS A 368 -15.93 -11.10 -14.82
C LYS A 368 -16.27 -9.78 -14.10
N ASN A 369 -17.11 -9.86 -13.07
CA ASN A 369 -17.53 -8.70 -12.29
C ASN A 369 -16.66 -8.40 -11.07
N THR A 370 -15.65 -9.24 -10.78
CA THR A 370 -14.71 -9.00 -9.67
C THR A 370 -13.88 -7.76 -9.96
N GLN A 371 -13.77 -6.90 -8.95
CA GLN A 371 -12.91 -5.73 -9.02
C GLN A 371 -11.50 -6.11 -8.57
N ILE A 372 -10.53 -5.81 -9.40
CA ILE A 372 -9.10 -6.02 -9.14
C ILE A 372 -8.35 -4.70 -9.22
N GLN A 373 -7.20 -4.65 -8.57
CA GLN A 373 -6.30 -3.50 -8.66
C GLN A 373 -5.55 -3.51 -10.00
N ASP A 374 -5.57 -2.38 -10.71
CA ASP A 374 -4.77 -2.19 -11.92
C ASP A 374 -3.37 -1.67 -11.58
N GLY A 375 -2.52 -2.58 -11.15
CA GLY A 375 -1.14 -2.27 -10.76
C GLY A 375 -1.03 -1.63 -9.37
N MET A 376 0.03 -0.86 -9.16
CA MET A 376 0.30 -0.11 -7.93
C MET A 376 0.36 1.39 -8.23
N HIS A 377 0.02 2.21 -7.24
CA HIS A 377 0.20 3.66 -7.35
C HIS A 377 1.69 4.02 -7.34
N ILE A 378 2.10 4.95 -8.16
CA ILE A 378 3.43 5.56 -8.14
C ILE A 378 3.30 7.00 -7.67
N LEU A 379 3.99 7.37 -6.60
CA LEU A 379 3.86 8.69 -5.98
C LEU A 379 4.09 9.82 -7.00
N GLY A 380 3.13 10.74 -7.06
CA GLY A 380 3.14 11.86 -8.01
C GLY A 380 2.81 11.49 -9.46
N GLN A 381 2.32 10.29 -9.71
CA GLN A 381 1.81 9.89 -11.03
C GLN A 381 0.29 9.86 -11.02
N LEU A 382 -0.31 10.80 -11.73
CA LEU A 382 -1.76 10.85 -11.88
C LEU A 382 -2.26 9.77 -12.82
N PRO A 383 -3.43 9.16 -12.55
CA PRO A 383 -4.06 8.26 -13.52
C PRO A 383 -4.36 9.01 -14.82
N GLN A 384 -4.09 8.41 -15.95
CA GLN A 384 -4.29 9.02 -17.27
C GLN A 384 -5.17 8.14 -18.14
N GLU A 385 -5.78 8.73 -19.16
CA GLU A 385 -6.60 8.02 -20.14
C GLU A 385 -7.64 7.10 -19.48
N GLU A 386 -7.66 5.83 -19.86
CA GLU A 386 -8.61 4.84 -19.33
C GLU A 386 -8.48 4.62 -17.82
N LYS A 387 -7.27 4.68 -17.28
CA LYS A 387 -7.07 4.58 -15.81
C LYS A 387 -7.76 5.73 -15.06
N ARG A 388 -7.86 6.90 -15.68
CA ARG A 388 -8.60 8.03 -15.09
C ARG A 388 -10.11 7.78 -15.10
N VAL A 389 -10.63 7.23 -16.19
CA VAL A 389 -12.04 6.82 -16.28
C VAL A 389 -12.35 5.76 -15.22
N ASP A 390 -11.51 4.76 -15.09
CA ASP A 390 -11.65 3.69 -14.12
C ASP A 390 -11.57 4.21 -12.68
N PHE A 391 -10.66 5.14 -12.40
CA PHE A 391 -10.53 5.77 -11.09
C PHE A 391 -11.80 6.56 -10.71
N LEU A 392 -12.29 7.39 -11.61
CA LEU A 392 -13.55 8.14 -11.41
C LEU A 392 -14.74 7.19 -11.26
N TYR A 393 -14.81 6.16 -12.10
CA TYR A 393 -15.85 5.15 -11.99
C TYR A 393 -15.81 4.43 -10.62
N SER A 394 -14.63 4.10 -10.12
CA SER A 394 -14.48 3.46 -8.80
C SER A 394 -15.09 4.27 -7.66
N ILE A 395 -15.06 5.60 -7.76
CA ILE A 395 -15.67 6.51 -6.80
C ILE A 395 -17.19 6.59 -7.00
N LEU A 396 -17.62 6.76 -8.25
CA LEU A 396 -19.01 7.06 -8.59
C LEU A 396 -19.94 5.83 -8.59
N ARG A 397 -19.37 4.63 -8.58
CA ARG A 397 -20.15 3.38 -8.59
C ARG A 397 -20.88 3.08 -7.29
N PHE A 398 -20.48 3.74 -6.19
CA PHE A 398 -21.09 3.59 -4.88
C PHE A 398 -22.06 4.73 -4.59
N GLU A 399 -23.05 4.44 -3.76
CA GLU A 399 -23.95 5.48 -3.25
C GLU A 399 -23.22 6.34 -2.23
N GLY A 400 -23.32 7.65 -2.40
CA GLY A 400 -22.87 8.63 -1.42
C GLY A 400 -24.02 9.07 -0.50
N ILE A 401 -23.72 9.89 0.50
CA ILE A 401 -24.74 10.51 1.35
C ILE A 401 -25.61 11.42 0.47
N ASN A 402 -26.84 11.01 0.20
CA ASN A 402 -27.81 11.69 -0.67
C ASN A 402 -27.48 11.70 -2.18
N THR A 403 -26.60 10.83 -2.64
CA THR A 403 -26.25 10.76 -4.06
C THR A 403 -26.34 9.29 -4.51
N PRO A 404 -27.31 8.90 -5.37
CA PRO A 404 -27.33 7.55 -5.94
C PRO A 404 -26.06 7.26 -6.73
N SER A 405 -25.74 5.99 -6.93
CA SER A 405 -24.61 5.58 -7.74
C SER A 405 -24.87 5.82 -9.24
N ILE A 406 -23.83 6.04 -10.03
CA ILE A 406 -23.94 6.12 -11.49
C ILE A 406 -24.50 4.81 -12.07
N ARG A 407 -24.26 3.66 -11.41
CA ARG A 407 -24.84 2.36 -11.80
C ARG A 407 -26.34 2.36 -11.65
N SER A 408 -26.87 2.94 -10.57
CA SER A 408 -28.32 3.11 -10.36
C SER A 408 -28.95 3.93 -11.48
N ASP A 409 -28.30 5.02 -11.88
CA ASP A 409 -28.82 5.88 -12.94
C ASP A 409 -28.87 5.18 -14.29
N VAL A 410 -27.78 4.49 -14.64
CA VAL A 410 -27.71 3.71 -15.89
C VAL A 410 -28.69 2.54 -15.86
N SER A 411 -28.83 1.85 -14.73
CA SER A 411 -29.84 0.80 -14.57
C SER A 411 -31.24 1.33 -14.81
N ASN A 412 -31.60 2.47 -14.21
CA ASN A 412 -32.89 3.14 -14.42
C ASN A 412 -33.08 3.60 -15.88
N LEU A 413 -31.99 4.05 -16.54
CA LEU A 413 -32.01 4.48 -17.94
C LEU A 413 -32.49 3.35 -18.86
N ILE A 414 -32.07 2.11 -18.59
CA ILE A 414 -32.49 0.91 -19.33
C ILE A 414 -33.72 0.22 -18.73
N GLY A 415 -34.36 0.82 -17.72
CA GLY A 415 -35.60 0.36 -17.11
C GLY A 415 -35.45 -0.88 -16.24
N LEU A 416 -34.35 -1.01 -15.53
CA LEU A 416 -34.05 -2.07 -14.58
C LEU A 416 -33.74 -1.48 -13.20
N GLU A 417 -33.91 -2.27 -12.16
CA GLU A 417 -33.56 -1.92 -10.79
C GLU A 417 -32.24 -2.57 -10.41
N LEU A 418 -31.25 -1.76 -10.06
CA LEU A 418 -29.89 -2.23 -9.75
C LEU A 418 -29.86 -3.23 -8.60
N SER A 419 -30.64 -3.00 -7.53
CA SER A 419 -30.71 -3.89 -6.37
C SER A 419 -31.13 -5.30 -6.77
N SER A 420 -32.13 -5.42 -7.63
CA SER A 420 -32.65 -6.71 -8.13
C SER A 420 -31.60 -7.47 -8.96
N LEU A 421 -30.77 -6.74 -9.73
CA LEU A 421 -29.67 -7.34 -10.51
C LEU A 421 -28.54 -7.82 -9.59
N LEU A 422 -28.20 -7.05 -8.55
CA LEU A 422 -27.14 -7.38 -7.60
C LEU A 422 -27.51 -8.52 -6.65
N GLU A 423 -28.80 -8.66 -6.29
CA GLU A 423 -29.26 -9.73 -5.43
C GLU A 423 -29.21 -11.11 -6.10
N ARG A 424 -29.37 -11.15 -7.42
CA ARG A 424 -29.37 -12.40 -8.21
C ARG A 424 -28.59 -12.24 -9.52
N PRO A 425 -27.26 -12.14 -9.46
CA PRO A 425 -26.46 -11.98 -10.68
C PRO A 425 -26.63 -13.13 -11.69
N GLU A 426 -26.90 -14.34 -11.19
CA GLU A 426 -27.17 -15.54 -11.98
C GLU A 426 -28.60 -15.58 -12.54
N GLY A 427 -29.47 -14.67 -12.12
CA GLY A 427 -30.87 -14.60 -12.56
C GLY A 427 -30.99 -14.24 -14.04
N PHE A 428 -31.96 -14.84 -14.71
CA PHE A 428 -32.25 -14.57 -16.13
C PHE A 428 -33.19 -13.41 -16.30
N CYS A 429 -32.80 -12.41 -17.06
CA CYS A 429 -33.65 -11.27 -17.43
C CYS A 429 -34.34 -11.54 -18.76
N ALA A 430 -35.62 -11.94 -18.70
CA ALA A 430 -36.40 -12.24 -19.89
C ALA A 430 -36.55 -11.06 -20.86
N ARG A 431 -36.49 -9.82 -20.36
CA ARG A 431 -36.57 -8.60 -21.18
C ARG A 431 -35.46 -8.48 -22.20
N TYR A 432 -34.23 -8.82 -21.78
CA TYR A 432 -33.03 -8.68 -22.59
C TYR A 432 -32.43 -10.02 -23.01
N ASN A 433 -33.07 -11.12 -22.65
CA ASN A 433 -32.69 -12.49 -23.00
C ASN A 433 -31.25 -12.83 -22.62
N THR A 434 -30.83 -12.39 -21.42
CA THR A 434 -29.48 -12.64 -20.87
C THR A 434 -29.55 -12.71 -19.35
N ASP A 435 -28.45 -13.12 -18.70
CA ASP A 435 -28.33 -13.13 -17.25
C ASP A 435 -28.08 -11.73 -16.67
N ASN A 436 -28.44 -11.56 -15.38
CA ASN A 436 -28.28 -10.29 -14.69
C ASN A 436 -26.80 -9.86 -14.54
N GLY A 437 -25.86 -10.80 -14.44
CA GLY A 437 -24.43 -10.53 -14.33
C GLY A 437 -23.87 -9.92 -15.61
N SER A 438 -24.29 -10.41 -16.77
CA SER A 438 -23.96 -9.80 -18.07
C SER A 438 -24.52 -8.38 -18.19
N ILE A 439 -25.74 -8.16 -17.70
CA ILE A 439 -26.33 -6.80 -17.65
C ILE A 439 -25.54 -5.89 -16.73
N LEU A 440 -25.12 -6.36 -15.55
CA LEU A 440 -24.29 -5.59 -14.62
C LEU A 440 -22.95 -5.20 -15.24
N PHE A 441 -22.34 -6.12 -15.99
CA PHE A 441 -21.10 -5.83 -16.71
C PHE A 441 -21.29 -4.76 -17.78
N ASP A 442 -22.36 -4.82 -18.55
CA ASP A 442 -22.68 -3.81 -19.56
C ASP A 442 -23.07 -2.47 -18.94
N ILE A 443 -23.78 -2.45 -17.80
CA ILE A 443 -24.02 -1.22 -17.04
C ILE A 443 -22.69 -0.55 -16.67
N ASP A 444 -21.71 -1.32 -16.20
CA ASP A 444 -20.38 -0.78 -15.87
C ASP A 444 -19.67 -0.21 -17.10
N ARG A 445 -19.79 -0.86 -18.27
CA ARG A 445 -19.25 -0.34 -19.54
C ARG A 445 -19.93 0.96 -19.97
N ILE A 446 -21.25 1.03 -19.86
CA ILE A 446 -22.03 2.25 -20.16
C ILE A 446 -21.62 3.38 -19.20
N CYS A 447 -21.48 3.11 -17.90
CA CYS A 447 -21.02 4.10 -16.92
C CYS A 447 -19.66 4.68 -17.30
N LYS A 448 -18.69 3.83 -17.65
CA LYS A 448 -17.35 4.27 -18.08
C LYS A 448 -17.40 5.08 -19.37
N GLN A 449 -18.24 4.69 -20.33
CA GLN A 449 -18.45 5.45 -21.56
C GLN A 449 -19.04 6.84 -21.27
N ILE A 450 -20.03 6.93 -20.39
CA ILE A 450 -20.63 8.19 -19.94
C ILE A 450 -19.56 9.11 -19.34
N ILE A 451 -18.73 8.59 -18.43
CA ILE A 451 -17.63 9.35 -17.82
C ILE A 451 -16.65 9.84 -18.88
N ARG A 452 -16.30 9.00 -19.85
CA ARG A 452 -15.36 9.34 -20.94
C ARG A 452 -15.89 10.46 -21.82
N VAL A 453 -17.15 10.38 -22.28
CA VAL A 453 -17.80 11.41 -23.08
C VAL A 453 -17.83 12.74 -22.32
N PHE A 454 -18.18 12.69 -21.05
CA PHE A 454 -18.26 13.88 -20.21
C PHE A 454 -16.89 14.54 -19.93
N LEU A 455 -15.83 13.75 -19.79
CA LEU A 455 -14.46 14.28 -19.65
C LEU A 455 -13.99 15.00 -20.93
N GLN A 456 -14.59 14.71 -22.08
CA GLN A 456 -14.36 15.40 -23.35
C GLN A 456 -15.14 16.73 -23.48
N GLY A 457 -15.96 17.05 -22.47
CA GLY A 457 -16.77 18.28 -22.44
C GLY A 457 -18.10 18.15 -23.16
N GLU A 458 -18.53 16.93 -23.43
CA GLU A 458 -19.81 16.63 -24.10
C GLU A 458 -20.89 16.28 -23.07
N THR A 459 -22.14 16.60 -23.38
CA THR A 459 -23.30 16.18 -22.59
C THR A 459 -23.84 14.84 -23.09
N ILE A 460 -24.38 14.05 -22.17
CA ILE A 460 -24.97 12.76 -22.52
C ILE A 460 -26.35 12.98 -23.11
N THR A 461 -26.55 12.45 -24.30
CA THR A 461 -27.81 12.56 -25.08
C THR A 461 -28.42 11.18 -25.32
N SER A 462 -29.61 11.15 -25.94
CA SER A 462 -30.30 9.90 -26.30
C SER A 462 -29.54 9.02 -27.30
N ASP A 463 -28.50 9.56 -27.93
CA ASP A 463 -27.70 8.85 -28.95
C ASP A 463 -26.53 8.07 -28.32
N ILE A 464 -26.44 8.05 -27.00
CA ILE A 464 -25.42 7.24 -26.30
C ILE A 464 -25.58 5.76 -26.67
N ASP A 465 -24.46 5.10 -26.93
CA ASP A 465 -24.45 3.65 -27.18
C ASP A 465 -24.76 2.90 -25.87
N LEU A 466 -25.89 2.23 -25.85
CA LEU A 466 -26.35 1.39 -24.76
C LEU A 466 -26.08 -0.10 -24.99
N TYR A 467 -25.16 -0.45 -25.88
CA TYR A 467 -24.76 -1.85 -26.17
C TYR A 467 -25.96 -2.80 -26.44
N GLY A 468 -26.96 -2.31 -27.16
CA GLY A 468 -28.17 -3.07 -27.50
C GLY A 468 -29.31 -2.96 -26.50
N TYR A 469 -29.11 -2.29 -25.36
CA TYR A 469 -30.21 -1.99 -24.45
C TYR A 469 -31.07 -0.81 -24.95
N THR A 470 -32.36 -0.81 -24.61
CA THR A 470 -33.26 0.22 -25.06
C THR A 470 -33.41 1.33 -24.01
N LEU A 471 -33.32 2.57 -24.43
CA LEU A 471 -33.60 3.73 -23.58
C LEU A 471 -35.09 3.67 -23.14
N GLN A 472 -35.31 3.48 -21.84
CA GLN A 472 -36.66 3.37 -21.27
C GLN A 472 -37.07 4.65 -20.53
N ASN A 473 -36.13 5.31 -19.91
CA ASN A 473 -36.38 6.47 -19.08
C ASN A 473 -35.48 7.64 -19.46
N ALA A 474 -35.90 8.45 -20.40
CA ALA A 474 -35.13 9.59 -20.90
C ALA A 474 -34.93 10.69 -19.84
N SER A 475 -35.80 10.80 -18.81
CA SER A 475 -35.61 11.77 -17.73
C SER A 475 -34.37 11.46 -16.88
N SER A 476 -33.90 10.22 -16.85
CA SER A 476 -32.65 9.85 -16.17
C SER A 476 -31.41 10.45 -16.83
N LEU A 477 -31.47 10.90 -18.08
CA LEU A 477 -30.36 11.61 -18.74
C LEU A 477 -30.07 12.96 -18.08
N ASP A 478 -31.11 13.70 -17.69
CA ASP A 478 -30.95 14.98 -17.00
C ASP A 478 -30.31 14.78 -15.60
N ASP A 479 -30.74 13.72 -14.88
CA ASP A 479 -30.16 13.35 -13.60
C ASP A 479 -28.67 12.94 -13.75
N ILE A 480 -28.33 12.15 -14.76
CA ILE A 480 -26.96 11.77 -15.08
C ILE A 480 -26.13 13.02 -15.37
N ASN A 481 -26.57 13.90 -16.28
CA ASN A 481 -25.83 15.12 -16.63
C ASN A 481 -25.61 16.05 -15.42
N ALA A 482 -26.63 16.22 -14.58
CA ALA A 482 -26.50 17.02 -13.36
C ALA A 482 -25.47 16.47 -12.36
N ARG A 483 -25.35 15.15 -12.26
CA ARG A 483 -24.36 14.50 -11.39
C ARG A 483 -22.95 14.55 -11.95
N LEU A 484 -22.81 14.54 -13.26
CA LEU A 484 -21.51 14.59 -13.91
C LEU A 484 -20.79 15.91 -13.65
N GLU A 485 -21.47 16.96 -13.21
CA GLU A 485 -20.77 18.17 -12.69
C GLU A 485 -19.88 17.84 -11.48
N ASN A 486 -20.29 16.89 -10.62
CA ASN A 486 -19.46 16.39 -9.52
C ASN A 486 -18.22 15.65 -10.03
N VAL A 487 -18.32 14.95 -11.18
CA VAL A 487 -17.18 14.28 -11.81
C VAL A 487 -16.10 15.28 -12.18
N LEU A 488 -16.47 16.43 -12.71
CA LEU A 488 -15.50 17.50 -13.05
C LEU A 488 -14.81 18.04 -11.80
N ASP A 489 -15.51 18.14 -10.67
CA ASP A 489 -14.90 18.57 -9.42
C ASP A 489 -13.90 17.52 -8.91
N ILE A 490 -14.28 16.24 -8.89
CA ILE A 490 -13.38 15.13 -8.51
C ILE A 490 -12.19 15.09 -9.46
N ASN A 491 -12.41 15.19 -10.77
CA ASN A 491 -11.33 15.19 -11.75
C ASN A 491 -10.36 16.35 -11.55
N ARG A 492 -10.85 17.58 -11.28
CA ARG A 492 -10.01 18.72 -10.95
C ARG A 492 -9.18 18.51 -9.69
N ARG A 493 -9.73 17.83 -8.68
CA ARG A 493 -9.00 17.48 -7.45
C ARG A 493 -7.89 16.46 -7.74
N ILE A 494 -8.16 15.45 -8.55
CA ILE A 494 -7.13 14.49 -9.01
C ILE A 494 -6.01 15.25 -9.74
N GLU A 495 -6.35 16.10 -10.71
CA GLU A 495 -5.38 16.89 -11.48
C GLU A 495 -4.58 17.88 -10.63
N SER A 496 -5.16 18.36 -9.55
CA SER A 496 -4.50 19.28 -8.62
C SER A 496 -3.65 18.58 -7.55
N SER A 497 -3.61 17.26 -7.54
CA SER A 497 -2.79 16.50 -6.60
C SER A 497 -1.31 16.80 -6.77
N LYS A 498 -0.61 17.00 -5.65
CA LYS A 498 0.79 17.44 -5.59
C LYS A 498 1.56 16.62 -4.56
N GLU A 499 1.50 15.30 -4.67
CA GLU A 499 2.08 14.37 -3.69
C GLU A 499 3.58 14.59 -3.46
N ILE A 500 4.37 14.69 -4.54
CA ILE A 500 5.82 14.94 -4.44
C ILE A 500 6.11 16.33 -3.90
N GLU A 501 5.41 17.35 -4.36
CA GLU A 501 5.55 18.72 -3.86
C GLU A 501 5.16 18.81 -2.38
N ALA A 502 4.12 18.11 -1.95
CA ALA A 502 3.72 18.01 -0.55
C ALA A 502 4.82 17.36 0.29
N LEU A 503 5.40 16.25 -0.19
CA LEU A 503 6.54 15.61 0.47
C LEU A 503 7.75 16.57 0.57
N LEU A 504 8.11 17.25 -0.51
CA LEU A 504 9.22 18.21 -0.50
C LEU A 504 8.97 19.36 0.47
N ARG A 505 7.73 19.89 0.54
CA ARG A 505 7.35 20.88 1.55
C ARG A 505 7.47 20.34 2.98
N ALA A 506 7.10 19.07 3.22
CA ALA A 506 7.31 18.43 4.51
C ALA A 506 8.80 18.31 4.86
N MET A 507 9.64 17.97 3.88
CA MET A 507 11.09 17.93 4.01
C MET A 507 11.71 19.32 4.26
N ASP A 508 10.98 20.38 3.97
CA ASP A 508 11.33 21.76 4.34
C ASP A 508 10.81 22.17 5.73
N GLY A 509 10.19 21.24 6.48
CA GLY A 509 9.57 21.53 7.76
C GLY A 509 8.41 22.52 7.65
N SER A 510 7.82 22.67 6.47
CA SER A 510 6.67 23.54 6.22
C SER A 510 5.37 22.84 6.54
N PHE A 511 4.36 23.60 6.97
CA PHE A 511 3.02 23.06 7.16
C PHE A 511 2.40 22.69 5.81
N ILE A 512 1.77 21.52 5.77
CA ILE A 512 0.99 21.05 4.63
C ILE A 512 -0.46 21.01 5.08
N GLU A 513 -1.32 21.70 4.34
CA GLU A 513 -2.74 21.59 4.57
C GLU A 513 -3.21 20.16 4.27
N ALA A 514 -4.05 19.64 5.15
CA ALA A 514 -4.72 18.38 4.88
C ALA A 514 -5.59 18.54 3.64
N GLY A 515 -5.63 17.52 2.80
CA GLY A 515 -6.59 17.46 1.72
C GLY A 515 -8.03 17.53 2.24
N PRO A 516 -9.00 17.82 1.39
CA PRO A 516 -10.39 17.87 1.81
C PRO A 516 -10.79 16.48 2.33
N ALA A 517 -11.20 16.43 3.59
CA ALA A 517 -11.63 15.19 4.23
C ALA A 517 -12.89 14.63 3.55
N GLY A 518 -12.97 13.31 3.43
CA GLY A 518 -14.19 12.61 3.02
C GLY A 518 -14.47 12.61 1.52
N ILE A 519 -13.45 12.65 0.70
CA ILE A 519 -13.61 12.59 -0.77
C ILE A 519 -13.48 11.19 -1.32
N ILE A 520 -13.12 10.27 -0.51
CA ILE A 520 -12.99 8.89 -0.93
C ILE A 520 -13.96 8.05 -0.13
#